data_6cc75a7d3d460905094e6b82d6eb65c2
#
_entry.id   6cc75a7d3d460905094e6b82d6eb65c2
#
_cell.length_a   1.000
_cell.length_b   1.000
_cell.length_c   1.000
_cell.angle_alpha   90.00
_cell.angle_beta   90.00
_cell.angle_gamma   90.00
#
_symmetry.space_group_name_H-M   'P 1'
#
loop_
_entity.id
_entity.type
_entity.pdbx_description
1 polymer ?
#
loop_
_entity_poly.entity_id
_entity_poly.type
_entity_poly.pdbx_seq_one_letter_code
_entity_poly.pdbx_strand_id
1 'polypeptide(L)'
;MKPIKEGKVREIYDNGDSLILVATDRISCFDVILKNTITKKGTVLTQMSKFWFEMTQDILPNHMITTDVNEMPEFFRQPQFDGNSMMCRKLQMLPVECIVRGYITGSGWASYQKDGTVCGITLPEGLKESDKLPEPIYTPSTKAEIGDHDENISYEQSIEHLEKAFPGKGEEYAQKLRDYTIALYKKCADYALSRGIIIADTKFEFGLDEEGNIVLGDEMLTPDSSRFWPADGYEPGHGQPSFDKQFARDWLKANPDNDWTLPDDIVEKTIDKYLQSYEMLTGEKLQ
;
A
#
# COMPACT_ATOMS: atom_id res chain seq x y z
N MET A 1 16.35 -20.31 8.79
CA MET A 1 15.73 -19.26 9.64
C MET A 1 14.22 -19.39 9.52
N LYS A 2 13.45 -19.06 10.55
CA LYS A 2 11.98 -19.06 10.47
C LYS A 2 11.49 -17.62 10.61
N PRO A 3 10.40 -17.23 9.90
CA PRO A 3 9.82 -15.91 10.09
C PRO A 3 9.24 -15.77 11.51
N ILE A 4 9.33 -14.56 12.06
CA ILE A 4 8.67 -14.20 13.33
C ILE A 4 7.20 -13.84 13.13
N LYS A 5 6.82 -13.50 11.87
CA LYS A 5 5.44 -13.24 11.47
C LYS A 5 5.24 -13.64 10.02
N GLU A 6 4.17 -14.37 9.78
CA GLU A 6 3.69 -14.68 8.43
C GLU A 6 2.37 -13.94 8.19
N GLY A 7 2.40 -12.95 7.32
CA GLY A 7 1.20 -12.27 6.83
C GLY A 7 0.58 -12.99 5.64
N LYS A 8 -0.52 -12.44 5.11
CA LYS A 8 -1.21 -13.01 3.95
C LYS A 8 -0.30 -13.10 2.71
N VAL A 9 0.59 -12.11 2.53
CA VAL A 9 1.45 -12.00 1.34
C VAL A 9 2.91 -11.71 1.67
N ARG A 10 3.27 -11.52 2.93
CA ARG A 10 4.62 -11.12 3.35
C ARG A 10 5.05 -11.91 4.58
N GLU A 11 6.34 -12.20 4.65
CA GLU A 11 7.01 -12.83 5.79
C GLU A 11 8.00 -11.85 6.40
N ILE A 12 8.08 -11.83 7.73
CA ILE A 12 9.00 -10.97 8.47
C ILE A 12 9.96 -11.84 9.27
N TYR A 13 11.25 -11.59 9.08
CA TYR A 13 12.33 -12.28 9.78
C TYR A 13 13.06 -11.31 10.70
N ASP A 14 13.38 -11.76 11.89
CA ASP A 14 14.21 -11.01 12.83
C ASP A 14 15.69 -11.25 12.51
N ASN A 15 16.42 -10.17 12.27
CA ASN A 15 17.86 -10.19 11.98
C ASN A 15 18.67 -9.46 13.07
N GLY A 16 18.24 -9.52 14.33
CA GLY A 16 18.90 -8.81 15.43
C GLY A 16 18.57 -7.33 15.42
N ASP A 17 19.44 -6.48 14.90
CA ASP A 17 19.25 -5.03 14.88
C ASP A 17 18.33 -4.58 13.73
N SER A 18 17.95 -5.47 12.83
CA SER A 18 17.13 -5.18 11.68
C SER A 18 16.03 -6.23 11.47
N LEU A 19 15.13 -5.97 10.54
CA LEU A 19 14.15 -6.92 10.02
C LEU A 19 14.44 -7.22 8.56
N ILE A 20 14.09 -8.43 8.11
CA ILE A 20 14.06 -8.75 6.69
C ILE A 20 12.62 -9.06 6.31
N LEU A 21 12.07 -8.26 5.41
CA LEU A 21 10.75 -8.40 4.85
C LEU A 21 10.84 -9.15 3.53
N VAL A 22 10.16 -10.28 3.42
CA VAL A 22 10.10 -11.06 2.17
C VAL A 22 8.68 -10.97 1.64
N ALA A 23 8.51 -10.32 0.50
CA ALA A 23 7.24 -10.30 -0.21
C ALA A 23 7.12 -11.59 -1.02
N THR A 24 6.02 -12.33 -0.83
CA THR A 24 5.79 -13.60 -1.52
C THR A 24 4.93 -13.42 -2.76
N ASP A 25 4.86 -14.45 -3.58
CA ASP A 25 3.98 -14.49 -4.75
C ASP A 25 2.53 -14.91 -4.39
N ARG A 26 2.24 -15.08 -3.10
CA ARG A 26 0.87 -15.33 -2.63
C ARG A 26 -0.04 -14.15 -2.97
N ILE A 27 -1.27 -14.44 -3.31
CA ILE A 27 -2.32 -13.45 -3.53
C ILE A 27 -3.46 -13.67 -2.55
N SER A 28 -3.98 -12.60 -2.00
CA SER A 28 -5.16 -12.63 -1.13
C SER A 28 -6.27 -11.79 -1.74
N CYS A 29 -7.46 -12.36 -1.81
CA CYS A 29 -8.69 -11.67 -2.20
C CYS A 29 -9.77 -11.94 -1.15
N PHE A 30 -10.52 -10.90 -0.77
CA PHE A 30 -11.58 -11.02 0.25
C PHE A 30 -11.10 -11.68 1.54
N ASP A 31 -9.90 -11.30 2.00
CA ASP A 31 -9.21 -11.82 3.18
C ASP A 31 -8.81 -13.30 3.14
N VAL A 32 -9.00 -13.98 2.02
CA VAL A 32 -8.59 -15.37 1.80
C VAL A 32 -7.35 -15.42 0.91
N ILE A 33 -6.35 -16.22 1.30
CA ILE A 33 -5.19 -16.53 0.47
C ILE A 33 -5.62 -17.56 -0.59
N LEU A 34 -5.42 -17.22 -1.86
CA LEU A 34 -5.78 -18.11 -2.97
C LEU A 34 -4.80 -19.29 -3.08
N LYS A 35 -5.22 -20.35 -3.73
CA LYS A 35 -4.37 -21.53 -3.98
C LYS A 35 -3.31 -21.27 -5.05
N ASN A 36 -3.55 -20.30 -5.94
CA ASN A 36 -2.59 -19.88 -6.96
C ASN A 36 -1.55 -18.92 -6.37
N THR A 37 -0.39 -18.84 -7.02
CA THR A 37 0.59 -17.78 -6.85
C THR A 37 0.63 -16.90 -8.09
N ILE A 38 1.00 -15.64 -7.91
CA ILE A 38 1.21 -14.67 -8.97
C ILE A 38 2.71 -14.47 -9.12
N THR A 39 3.30 -15.15 -10.08
CA THR A 39 4.75 -15.17 -10.32
C THR A 39 5.31 -13.75 -10.44
N LYS A 40 6.44 -13.49 -9.78
CA LYS A 40 7.11 -12.19 -9.69
C LYS A 40 6.34 -11.09 -8.91
N LYS A 41 5.16 -11.39 -8.36
CA LYS A 41 4.41 -10.41 -7.56
C LYS A 41 5.26 -9.88 -6.40
N GLY A 42 5.89 -10.76 -5.63
CA GLY A 42 6.75 -10.36 -4.52
C GLY A 42 7.89 -9.45 -4.94
N THR A 43 8.52 -9.76 -6.08
CA THR A 43 9.58 -8.92 -6.65
C THR A 43 9.04 -7.53 -7.07
N VAL A 44 7.88 -7.47 -7.72
CA VAL A 44 7.24 -6.20 -8.07
C VAL A 44 7.01 -5.35 -6.83
N LEU A 45 6.42 -5.91 -5.77
CA LEU A 45 6.14 -5.18 -4.53
C LEU A 45 7.42 -4.61 -3.90
N THR A 46 8.46 -5.40 -3.81
CA THR A 46 9.73 -4.99 -3.19
C THR A 46 10.47 -3.95 -4.03
N GLN A 47 10.62 -4.19 -5.33
CA GLN A 47 11.35 -3.26 -6.22
C GLN A 47 10.60 -1.96 -6.45
N MET A 48 9.26 -1.99 -6.46
CA MET A 48 8.45 -0.77 -6.54
C MET A 48 8.56 0.06 -5.26
N SER A 49 8.50 -0.57 -4.09
CA SER A 49 8.73 0.12 -2.81
C SER A 49 10.11 0.75 -2.75
N LYS A 50 11.17 0.03 -3.17
CA LYS A 50 12.53 0.56 -3.28
C LYS A 50 12.57 1.82 -4.14
N PHE A 51 11.98 1.76 -5.33
CA PHE A 51 11.93 2.90 -6.26
C PHE A 51 11.32 4.16 -5.60
N TRP A 52 10.20 4.02 -4.93
CA TRP A 52 9.54 5.13 -4.26
C TRP A 52 10.30 5.62 -3.01
N PHE A 53 10.87 4.72 -2.24
CA PHE A 53 11.70 5.08 -1.08
C PHE A 53 12.90 5.92 -1.50
N GLU A 54 13.56 5.56 -2.60
CA GLU A 54 14.69 6.34 -3.13
C GLU A 54 14.24 7.71 -3.64
N MET A 55 13.08 7.80 -4.28
CA MET A 55 12.55 9.05 -4.85
C MET A 55 12.10 10.06 -3.77
N THR A 56 11.72 9.61 -2.59
CA THR A 56 11.06 10.43 -1.55
C THR A 56 11.93 10.71 -0.34
N GLN A 57 13.22 10.41 -0.39
CA GLN A 57 14.17 10.67 0.70
C GLN A 57 14.27 12.14 1.11
N ASP A 58 13.94 13.05 0.21
CA ASP A 58 13.90 14.50 0.46
C ASP A 58 12.71 14.94 1.31
N ILE A 59 11.67 14.10 1.45
CA ILE A 59 10.48 14.40 2.28
C ILE A 59 10.68 13.89 3.70
N LEU A 60 11.02 12.62 3.87
CA LEU A 60 11.34 12.02 5.17
C LEU A 60 12.17 10.73 4.98
N PRO A 61 12.89 10.29 6.02
CA PRO A 61 13.60 9.02 5.98
C PRO A 61 12.61 7.85 5.90
N ASN A 62 13.07 6.74 5.33
CA ASN A 62 12.36 5.46 5.29
C ASN A 62 13.18 4.35 5.97
N HIS A 63 12.56 3.20 6.20
CA HIS A 63 13.17 2.10 6.92
C HIS A 63 14.09 1.19 6.09
N MET A 64 14.11 1.36 4.76
CA MET A 64 14.92 0.50 3.90
C MET A 64 16.42 0.67 4.17
N ILE A 65 17.12 -0.45 4.39
CA ILE A 65 18.57 -0.52 4.46
C ILE A 65 19.11 -0.96 3.09
N THR A 66 18.67 -2.12 2.60
CA THR A 66 19.08 -2.67 1.31
C THR A 66 18.07 -3.68 0.79
N THR A 67 18.07 -3.88 -0.53
CA THR A 67 17.39 -5.00 -1.20
C THR A 67 18.37 -6.00 -1.82
N ASP A 68 19.68 -5.76 -1.67
CA ASP A 68 20.71 -6.70 -2.13
C ASP A 68 20.86 -7.85 -1.14
N VAL A 69 20.50 -9.05 -1.57
CA VAL A 69 20.59 -10.26 -0.73
C VAL A 69 22.03 -10.64 -0.37
N ASN A 70 23.04 -10.12 -1.11
CA ASN A 70 24.46 -10.33 -0.78
C ASN A 70 24.85 -9.56 0.50
N GLU A 71 24.15 -8.51 0.85
CA GLU A 71 24.31 -7.75 2.09
C GLU A 71 23.50 -8.33 3.27
N MET A 72 22.70 -9.38 3.00
CA MET A 72 21.88 -10.08 4.00
C MET A 72 22.58 -11.35 4.50
N PRO A 73 22.10 -11.95 5.63
CA PRO A 73 22.55 -13.26 6.07
C PRO A 73 22.50 -14.31 4.97
N GLU A 74 23.42 -15.30 5.04
CA GLU A 74 23.56 -16.36 4.03
C GLU A 74 22.24 -17.07 3.68
N PHE A 75 21.34 -17.22 4.66
CA PHE A 75 20.01 -17.81 4.44
C PHE A 75 19.22 -17.13 3.32
N PHE A 76 19.36 -15.80 3.13
CA PHE A 76 18.63 -15.02 2.12
C PHE A 76 19.34 -14.94 0.78
N ARG A 77 20.54 -15.50 0.63
CA ARG A 77 21.29 -15.53 -0.65
C ARG A 77 20.84 -16.61 -1.61
N GLN A 78 19.74 -17.28 -1.29
CA GLN A 78 19.13 -18.29 -2.16
C GLN A 78 18.24 -17.62 -3.23
N PRO A 79 18.11 -18.20 -4.44
CA PRO A 79 17.38 -17.58 -5.55
C PRO A 79 15.94 -17.16 -5.24
N GLN A 80 15.25 -17.89 -4.35
CA GLN A 80 13.87 -17.56 -3.98
C GLN A 80 13.71 -16.26 -3.19
N PHE A 81 14.78 -15.68 -2.67
CA PHE A 81 14.78 -14.43 -1.91
C PHE A 81 15.31 -13.24 -2.71
N ASP A 82 15.87 -13.50 -3.89
CA ASP A 82 16.44 -12.46 -4.73
C ASP A 82 15.34 -11.59 -5.35
N GLY A 83 15.50 -10.27 -5.21
CA GLY A 83 14.57 -9.28 -5.72
C GLY A 83 13.30 -9.04 -4.89
N ASN A 84 12.88 -9.97 -4.04
CA ASN A 84 11.67 -9.88 -3.22
C ASN A 84 11.92 -9.68 -1.72
N SER A 85 13.18 -9.47 -1.33
CA SER A 85 13.59 -9.27 0.06
C SER A 85 14.11 -7.86 0.29
N MET A 86 13.78 -7.29 1.45
CA MET A 86 14.23 -5.97 1.88
C MET A 86 14.68 -6.03 3.33
N MET A 87 15.92 -5.67 3.60
CA MET A 87 16.41 -5.45 4.96
C MET A 87 16.02 -4.05 5.41
N CYS A 88 15.40 -3.95 6.58
CA CYS A 88 14.81 -2.72 7.10
C CYS A 88 15.25 -2.44 8.52
N ARG A 89 15.30 -1.18 8.90
CA ARG A 89 15.42 -0.77 10.31
C ARG A 89 14.19 -1.21 11.09
N LYS A 90 14.37 -1.57 12.34
CA LYS A 90 13.27 -1.79 13.28
C LYS A 90 12.64 -0.45 13.64
N LEU A 91 11.33 -0.38 13.60
CA LEU A 91 10.57 0.81 13.98
C LEU A 91 9.53 0.42 15.04
N GLN A 92 9.25 1.35 15.94
CA GLN A 92 8.04 1.30 16.75
C GLN A 92 6.89 1.84 15.92
N MET A 93 6.09 0.93 15.34
CA MET A 93 5.01 1.32 14.42
C MET A 93 3.93 2.14 15.12
N LEU A 94 3.49 3.21 14.47
CA LEU A 94 2.38 4.03 14.92
C LEU A 94 1.04 3.34 14.60
N PRO A 95 0.04 3.42 15.50
CA PRO A 95 -1.20 2.64 15.41
C PRO A 95 -2.27 3.25 14.50
N VAL A 96 -1.86 3.94 13.47
CA VAL A 96 -2.75 4.58 12.48
C VAL A 96 -2.28 4.23 11.10
N GLU A 97 -3.19 3.77 10.25
CA GLU A 97 -2.96 3.64 8.81
C GLU A 97 -3.26 4.97 8.12
N CYS A 98 -2.30 5.50 7.39
CA CYS A 98 -2.35 6.81 6.78
C CYS A 98 -2.82 6.70 5.34
N ILE A 99 -4.12 6.80 5.13
CA ILE A 99 -4.75 6.74 3.81
C ILE A 99 -4.93 8.14 3.27
N VAL A 100 -4.57 8.33 2.02
CA VAL A 100 -4.79 9.57 1.25
C VAL A 100 -5.54 9.26 -0.02
N ARG A 101 -6.50 10.11 -0.36
CA ARG A 101 -7.36 9.97 -1.54
C ARG A 101 -7.28 11.23 -2.39
N GLY A 102 -6.88 11.07 -3.64
CA GLY A 102 -6.93 12.12 -4.64
C GLY A 102 -8.15 12.00 -5.54
N TYR A 103 -8.78 10.83 -5.55
CA TYR A 103 -10.00 10.49 -6.30
C TYR A 103 -10.97 9.77 -5.37
N ILE A 104 -12.27 9.93 -5.62
CA ILE A 104 -13.28 9.31 -4.77
C ILE A 104 -13.71 7.95 -5.31
N THR A 105 -13.35 6.90 -4.60
CA THR A 105 -13.64 5.51 -4.97
C THR A 105 -13.64 4.59 -3.75
N GLY A 106 -14.01 3.34 -3.92
CA GLY A 106 -13.98 2.33 -2.86
C GLY A 106 -14.79 2.73 -1.62
N SER A 107 -14.21 2.55 -0.44
CA SER A 107 -14.89 2.89 0.83
C SER A 107 -15.14 4.39 0.98
N GLY A 108 -14.31 5.24 0.38
CA GLY A 108 -14.52 6.68 0.33
C GLY A 108 -15.78 7.04 -0.47
N TRP A 109 -15.98 6.43 -1.63
CA TRP A 109 -17.18 6.59 -2.42
C TRP A 109 -18.43 6.11 -1.69
N ALA A 110 -18.37 4.94 -1.08
CA ALA A 110 -19.48 4.41 -0.28
C ALA A 110 -19.86 5.34 0.89
N SER A 111 -18.88 5.91 1.58
CA SER A 111 -19.11 6.88 2.65
C SER A 111 -19.76 8.16 2.12
N TYR A 112 -19.23 8.72 1.03
CA TYR A 112 -19.76 9.92 0.39
C TYR A 112 -21.22 9.73 -0.06
N GLN A 113 -21.55 8.59 -0.67
CA GLN A 113 -22.93 8.30 -1.08
C GLN A 113 -23.92 8.26 0.11
N LYS A 114 -23.42 7.90 1.29
CA LYS A 114 -24.27 7.80 2.49
C LYS A 114 -24.65 9.16 3.05
N ASP A 115 -23.69 10.09 3.18
CA ASP A 115 -23.89 11.35 3.89
C ASP A 115 -23.09 12.54 3.36
N GLY A 116 -22.40 12.40 2.24
CA GLY A 116 -21.59 13.46 1.64
C GLY A 116 -20.24 13.68 2.33
N THR A 117 -19.84 12.80 3.24
CA THR A 117 -18.58 12.93 3.99
C THR A 117 -17.69 11.71 3.83
N VAL A 118 -16.37 11.90 4.06
CA VAL A 118 -15.39 10.83 4.21
C VAL A 118 -14.53 11.13 5.43
N CYS A 119 -14.49 10.25 6.42
CA CYS A 119 -13.74 10.47 7.66
C CYS A 119 -14.04 11.83 8.33
N GLY A 120 -15.30 12.25 8.32
CA GLY A 120 -15.74 13.54 8.85
C GLY A 120 -15.45 14.76 7.96
N ILE A 121 -14.82 14.57 6.79
CA ILE A 121 -14.56 15.63 5.82
C ILE A 121 -15.76 15.77 4.90
N THR A 122 -16.40 16.94 4.90
CA THR A 122 -17.48 17.25 3.96
C THR A 122 -16.90 17.52 2.57
N LEU A 123 -17.38 16.80 1.58
CA LEU A 123 -16.97 16.94 0.18
C LEU A 123 -18.01 17.74 -0.63
N PRO A 124 -17.62 18.32 -1.78
CA PRO A 124 -18.56 18.99 -2.66
C PRO A 124 -19.73 18.09 -3.07
N GLU A 125 -20.91 18.70 -3.27
CA GLU A 125 -22.07 17.99 -3.79
C GLU A 125 -21.88 17.62 -5.27
N GLY A 126 -22.52 16.54 -5.70
CA GLY A 126 -22.58 16.15 -7.11
C GLY A 126 -21.36 15.40 -7.63
N LEU A 127 -20.46 14.95 -6.74
CA LEU A 127 -19.36 14.07 -7.14
C LEU A 127 -19.89 12.74 -7.68
N LYS A 128 -19.21 12.22 -8.69
CA LYS A 128 -19.44 10.89 -9.27
C LYS A 128 -18.32 9.94 -8.83
N GLU A 129 -18.59 8.66 -8.94
CA GLU A 129 -17.55 7.65 -8.68
C GLU A 129 -16.32 7.91 -9.56
N SER A 130 -15.15 7.80 -8.99
CA SER A 130 -13.86 8.06 -9.62
C SER A 130 -13.57 9.52 -9.98
N ASP A 131 -14.39 10.49 -9.55
CA ASP A 131 -14.06 11.90 -9.70
C ASP A 131 -12.74 12.24 -9.00
N LYS A 132 -11.96 13.10 -9.64
CA LYS A 132 -10.80 13.74 -9.00
C LYS A 132 -11.30 14.73 -7.96
N LEU A 133 -10.77 14.64 -6.74
CA LEU A 133 -11.08 15.60 -5.68
C LEU A 133 -10.36 16.93 -5.93
N PRO A 134 -10.95 18.07 -5.49
CA PRO A 134 -10.29 19.39 -5.61
C PRO A 134 -8.91 19.43 -4.99
N GLU A 135 -8.76 18.79 -3.83
CA GLU A 135 -7.50 18.57 -3.12
C GLU A 135 -7.45 17.13 -2.60
N PRO A 136 -6.26 16.52 -2.48
CA PRO A 136 -6.12 15.24 -1.79
C PRO A 136 -6.60 15.34 -0.36
N ILE A 137 -7.33 14.34 0.12
CA ILE A 137 -7.83 14.29 1.49
C ILE A 137 -7.13 13.19 2.29
N TYR A 138 -6.80 13.49 3.54
CA TYR A 138 -6.25 12.54 4.50
C TYR A 138 -7.38 11.83 5.23
N THR A 139 -7.49 10.53 5.04
CA THR A 139 -8.59 9.69 5.54
C THR A 139 -8.03 8.50 6.31
N PRO A 140 -7.54 8.71 7.55
CA PRO A 140 -6.88 7.66 8.31
C PRO A 140 -7.83 6.53 8.68
N SER A 141 -7.25 5.36 9.00
CA SER A 141 -7.96 4.25 9.62
C SER A 141 -7.23 3.73 10.85
N THR A 142 -7.95 2.98 11.67
CA THR A 142 -7.32 2.18 12.73
C THR A 142 -6.48 1.09 12.10
N LYS A 143 -5.50 0.60 12.85
CA LYS A 143 -4.78 -0.62 12.55
C LYS A 143 -5.36 -1.72 13.41
N ALA A 144 -6.26 -2.51 12.83
CA ALA A 144 -6.96 -3.57 13.54
C ALA A 144 -6.00 -4.71 13.94
N GLU A 145 -6.34 -5.42 15.02
CA GLU A 145 -5.70 -6.67 15.36
C GLU A 145 -6.06 -7.77 14.35
N ILE A 146 -5.27 -8.86 14.34
CA ILE A 146 -5.51 -9.97 13.42
C ILE A 146 -6.90 -10.57 13.68
N GLY A 147 -7.79 -10.44 12.69
CA GLY A 147 -9.16 -10.94 12.75
C GLY A 147 -10.25 -9.86 12.82
N ASP A 148 -9.86 -8.62 13.07
CA ASP A 148 -10.74 -7.46 13.01
C ASP A 148 -10.55 -6.68 11.70
N HIS A 149 -11.48 -5.81 11.37
CA HIS A 149 -11.41 -4.92 10.21
C HIS A 149 -10.92 -3.53 10.61
N ASP A 150 -10.09 -2.94 9.76
CA ASP A 150 -9.69 -1.55 9.90
C ASP A 150 -10.91 -0.64 9.75
N GLU A 151 -11.04 0.32 10.64
CA GLU A 151 -12.15 1.28 10.63
C GLU A 151 -11.64 2.66 10.21
N ASN A 152 -12.32 3.27 9.24
CA ASN A 152 -12.07 4.66 8.87
C ASN A 152 -12.38 5.56 10.07
N ILE A 153 -11.46 6.44 10.40
CA ILE A 153 -11.56 7.38 11.52
C ILE A 153 -11.35 8.81 11.05
N SER A 154 -11.84 9.78 11.82
CA SER A 154 -11.55 11.18 11.58
C SER A 154 -10.13 11.54 12.00
N TYR A 155 -9.66 12.72 11.57
CA TYR A 155 -8.37 13.27 12.01
C TYR A 155 -8.32 13.40 13.54
N GLU A 156 -9.40 13.90 14.15
CA GLU A 156 -9.54 14.06 15.60
C GLU A 156 -9.45 12.71 16.33
N GLN A 157 -10.12 11.70 15.81
CA GLN A 157 -10.03 10.34 16.36
C GLN A 157 -8.60 9.77 16.20
N SER A 158 -7.89 10.10 15.13
CA SER A 158 -6.49 9.68 15.00
C SER A 158 -5.60 10.31 16.06
N ILE A 159 -5.86 11.56 16.48
CA ILE A 159 -5.17 12.18 17.61
C ILE A 159 -5.40 11.38 18.90
N GLU A 160 -6.63 10.97 19.17
CA GLU A 160 -6.97 10.19 20.37
C GLU A 160 -6.24 8.83 20.39
N HIS A 161 -6.20 8.14 19.25
CA HIS A 161 -5.47 6.88 19.13
C HIS A 161 -3.96 7.04 19.36
N LEU A 162 -3.38 8.09 18.81
CA LEU A 162 -1.95 8.39 18.99
C LEU A 162 -1.64 8.86 20.41
N GLU A 163 -2.50 9.68 21.02
CA GLU A 163 -2.36 10.12 22.41
C GLU A 163 -2.40 8.96 23.41
N LYS A 164 -3.28 7.99 23.15
CA LYS A 164 -3.36 6.79 23.97
C LYS A 164 -2.09 5.94 23.91
N ALA A 165 -1.50 5.83 22.72
CA ALA A 165 -0.26 5.05 22.52
C ALA A 165 1.00 5.83 22.94
N PHE A 166 1.00 7.15 22.78
CA PHE A 166 2.12 8.05 23.03
C PHE A 166 1.64 9.31 23.79
N PRO A 167 1.43 9.22 25.11
CA PRO A 167 0.91 10.31 25.90
C PRO A 167 1.70 11.63 25.73
N GLY A 168 0.99 12.73 25.46
CA GLY A 168 1.57 14.04 25.19
C GLY A 168 2.07 14.26 23.76
N LYS A 169 1.88 13.29 22.85
CA LYS A 169 2.36 13.34 21.47
C LYS A 169 1.25 13.19 20.42
N GLY A 170 0.01 12.95 20.83
CA GLY A 170 -1.07 12.63 19.92
C GLY A 170 -1.27 13.65 18.81
N GLU A 171 -1.42 14.92 19.16
CA GLU A 171 -1.62 16.01 18.19
C GLU A 171 -0.39 16.23 17.29
N GLU A 172 0.82 16.23 17.88
CA GLU A 172 2.07 16.39 17.13
C GLU A 172 2.22 15.29 16.08
N TYR A 173 2.02 14.04 16.47
CA TYR A 173 2.17 12.92 15.56
C TYR A 173 1.06 12.90 14.50
N ALA A 174 -0.19 13.14 14.88
CA ALA A 174 -1.29 13.18 13.92
C ALA A 174 -1.07 14.25 12.83
N GLN A 175 -0.60 15.43 13.22
CA GLN A 175 -0.29 16.50 12.28
C GLN A 175 0.85 16.10 11.33
N LYS A 176 1.95 15.56 11.86
CA LYS A 176 3.10 15.11 11.06
C LYS A 176 2.70 13.99 10.09
N LEU A 177 1.93 12.99 10.55
CA LEU A 177 1.46 11.90 9.71
C LEU A 177 0.61 12.42 8.54
N ARG A 178 -0.32 13.32 8.80
CA ARG A 178 -1.13 13.94 7.75
C ARG A 178 -0.26 14.70 6.76
N ASP A 179 0.62 15.56 7.25
CA ASP A 179 1.44 16.43 6.39
C ASP A 179 2.42 15.61 5.53
N TYR A 180 3.08 14.60 6.10
CA TYR A 180 3.93 13.68 5.35
C TYR A 180 3.15 12.87 4.32
N THR A 181 2.00 12.33 4.71
CA THR A 181 1.15 11.53 3.82
C THR A 181 0.71 12.34 2.59
N ILE A 182 0.27 13.57 2.78
CA ILE A 182 -0.14 14.45 1.68
C ILE A 182 1.06 14.85 0.82
N ALA A 183 2.20 15.17 1.42
CA ALA A 183 3.41 15.53 0.68
C ALA A 183 3.93 14.36 -0.19
N LEU A 184 4.00 13.17 0.37
CA LEU A 184 4.36 11.94 -0.35
C LEU A 184 3.39 11.68 -1.52
N TYR A 185 2.10 11.75 -1.25
CA TYR A 185 1.08 11.51 -2.27
C TYR A 185 1.21 12.51 -3.43
N LYS A 186 1.27 13.80 -3.16
CA LYS A 186 1.35 14.84 -4.20
C LYS A 186 2.55 14.62 -5.11
N LYS A 187 3.74 14.41 -4.54
CA LYS A 187 4.96 14.16 -5.31
C LYS A 187 4.85 12.91 -6.18
N CYS A 188 4.43 11.81 -5.58
CA CYS A 188 4.36 10.52 -6.28
C CYS A 188 3.22 10.47 -7.30
N ALA A 189 2.06 11.07 -7.01
CA ALA A 189 0.93 11.13 -7.93
C ALA A 189 1.24 11.95 -9.19
N ASP A 190 1.93 13.08 -9.04
CA ASP A 190 2.37 13.90 -10.18
C ASP A 190 3.37 13.11 -11.06
N TYR A 191 4.34 12.44 -10.44
CA TYR A 191 5.26 11.59 -11.18
C TYR A 191 4.54 10.44 -11.90
N ALA A 192 3.68 9.70 -11.19
CA ALA A 192 2.95 8.56 -11.77
C ALA A 192 2.07 9.00 -12.95
N LEU A 193 1.42 10.16 -12.84
CA LEU A 193 0.61 10.71 -13.92
C LEU A 193 1.47 10.99 -15.16
N SER A 194 2.67 11.52 -14.99
CA SER A 194 3.63 11.71 -16.09
C SER A 194 4.06 10.40 -16.77
N ARG A 195 3.88 9.28 -16.08
CA ARG A 195 4.15 7.92 -16.56
C ARG A 195 2.89 7.18 -17.04
N GLY A 196 1.75 7.86 -17.11
CA GLY A 196 0.49 7.29 -17.57
C GLY A 196 -0.31 6.54 -16.52
N ILE A 197 0.00 6.72 -15.24
CA ILE A 197 -0.72 6.09 -14.11
C ILE A 197 -1.33 7.15 -13.20
N ILE A 198 -2.62 6.99 -12.90
CA ILE A 198 -3.30 7.73 -11.85
C ILE A 198 -3.19 6.92 -10.55
N ILE A 199 -2.66 7.55 -9.51
CA ILE A 199 -2.77 7.04 -8.15
C ILE A 199 -4.04 7.60 -7.53
N ALA A 200 -5.10 6.77 -7.48
CA ALA A 200 -6.39 7.22 -6.95
C ALA A 200 -6.36 7.40 -5.43
N ASP A 201 -5.81 6.43 -4.75
CA ASP A 201 -5.57 6.44 -3.31
C ASP A 201 -4.40 5.51 -2.95
N THR A 202 -3.89 5.68 -1.75
CA THR A 202 -2.84 4.82 -1.20
C THR A 202 -2.84 4.87 0.31
N LYS A 203 -2.20 3.88 0.92
CA LYS A 203 -1.98 3.75 2.35
C LYS A 203 -0.49 3.79 2.66
N PHE A 204 -0.10 4.63 3.61
CA PHE A 204 1.25 4.63 4.20
C PHE A 204 1.20 4.18 5.66
N GLU A 205 2.28 3.57 6.11
CA GLU A 205 2.52 3.25 7.51
C GLU A 205 3.81 3.90 7.99
N PHE A 206 3.77 4.45 9.19
CA PHE A 206 4.91 5.14 9.79
C PHE A 206 5.24 4.52 11.14
N GLY A 207 6.49 4.64 11.53
CA GLY A 207 6.97 4.25 12.84
C GLY A 207 7.97 5.25 13.38
N LEU A 208 8.41 5.02 14.61
CA LEU A 208 9.46 5.80 15.25
C LEU A 208 10.76 4.99 15.23
N ASP A 209 11.85 5.67 14.92
CA ASP A 209 13.20 5.13 15.12
C ASP A 209 13.61 5.20 16.61
N GLU A 210 14.83 4.76 16.94
CA GLU A 210 15.35 4.76 18.30
C GLU A 210 15.47 6.16 18.91
N GLU A 211 15.57 7.20 18.07
CA GLU A 211 15.64 8.59 18.48
C GLU A 211 14.26 9.27 18.59
N GLY A 212 13.19 8.54 18.25
CA GLY A 212 11.81 9.05 18.26
C GLY A 212 11.43 9.85 17.01
N ASN A 213 12.19 9.77 15.93
CA ASN A 213 11.85 10.41 14.66
C ASN A 213 10.86 9.57 13.89
N ILE A 214 9.93 10.23 13.20
CA ILE A 214 8.98 9.56 12.30
C ILE A 214 9.70 9.09 11.03
N VAL A 215 9.52 7.83 10.70
CA VAL A 215 10.13 7.14 9.56
C VAL A 215 9.05 6.41 8.78
N LEU A 216 9.10 6.47 7.46
CA LEU A 216 8.20 5.73 6.58
C LEU A 216 8.58 4.24 6.62
N GLY A 217 7.61 3.39 6.91
CA GLY A 217 7.77 1.94 7.00
C GLY A 217 6.89 1.18 6.01
N ASP A 218 6.80 -0.13 6.22
CA ASP A 218 6.01 -1.06 5.41
C ASP A 218 6.38 -0.99 3.90
N GLU A 219 5.42 -1.25 3.03
CA GLU A 219 5.55 -1.05 1.58
C GLU A 219 5.10 0.34 1.16
N MET A 220 5.54 0.79 0.00
CA MET A 220 5.18 2.10 -0.52
C MET A 220 4.66 2.03 -1.95
N LEU A 221 3.43 2.51 -2.16
CA LEU A 221 2.83 2.75 -3.47
C LEU A 221 2.96 1.56 -4.42
N THR A 222 2.51 0.41 -3.95
CA THR A 222 2.43 -0.83 -4.73
C THR A 222 0.99 -1.08 -5.19
N PRO A 223 0.76 -1.98 -6.15
CA PRO A 223 -0.59 -2.39 -6.51
C PRO A 223 -1.39 -3.02 -5.35
N ASP A 224 -0.74 -3.49 -4.29
CA ASP A 224 -1.42 -4.04 -3.12
C ASP A 224 -1.85 -2.97 -2.11
N SER A 225 -1.10 -1.89 -1.98
CA SER A 225 -1.36 -0.78 -1.04
C SER A 225 -2.06 0.42 -1.69
N SER A 226 -2.25 0.41 -3.00
CA SER A 226 -2.71 1.57 -3.78
C SER A 226 -3.70 1.16 -4.87
N ARG A 227 -4.52 2.10 -5.31
CA ARG A 227 -5.27 1.97 -6.56
C ARG A 227 -4.56 2.71 -7.67
N PHE A 228 -4.02 1.96 -8.62
CA PHE A 228 -3.38 2.46 -9.83
C PHE A 228 -4.32 2.28 -11.02
N TRP A 229 -4.67 3.40 -11.66
CA TRP A 229 -5.51 3.38 -12.86
C TRP A 229 -4.70 3.81 -14.08
N PRO A 230 -4.98 3.25 -15.27
CA PRO A 230 -4.49 3.81 -16.50
C PRO A 230 -5.00 5.26 -16.66
N ALA A 231 -4.09 6.20 -16.93
CA ALA A 231 -4.48 7.58 -17.22
C ALA A 231 -5.19 7.66 -18.59
N ASP A 232 -4.76 6.82 -19.53
CA ASP A 232 -5.42 6.67 -20.81
C ASP A 232 -6.80 6.01 -20.62
N GLY A 233 -7.85 6.65 -21.15
CA GLY A 233 -9.23 6.19 -21.03
C GLY A 233 -9.87 6.43 -19.66
N TYR A 234 -9.23 7.18 -18.76
CA TYR A 234 -9.85 7.59 -17.50
C TYR A 234 -11.10 8.44 -17.76
N GLU A 235 -12.21 8.02 -17.19
CA GLU A 235 -13.50 8.72 -17.27
C GLU A 235 -14.25 8.54 -15.93
N PRO A 236 -14.62 9.63 -15.24
CA PRO A 236 -15.41 9.54 -14.02
C PRO A 236 -16.85 9.11 -14.27
N GLY A 237 -17.52 8.64 -13.22
CA GLY A 237 -18.91 8.20 -13.27
C GLY A 237 -19.10 6.68 -13.10
N HIS A 238 -18.03 5.95 -13.06
CA HIS A 238 -18.00 4.49 -12.84
C HIS A 238 -16.63 4.05 -12.28
N GLY A 239 -16.52 2.79 -11.87
CA GLY A 239 -15.24 2.19 -11.46
C GLY A 239 -14.25 2.15 -12.64
N GLN A 240 -12.95 2.28 -12.33
CA GLN A 240 -11.89 2.32 -13.33
C GLN A 240 -11.20 0.95 -13.46
N PRO A 241 -10.64 0.62 -14.63
CA PRO A 241 -9.64 -0.46 -14.74
C PRO A 241 -8.47 -0.20 -13.79
N SER A 242 -7.87 -1.24 -13.25
CA SER A 242 -6.80 -1.14 -12.26
C SER A 242 -5.62 -2.05 -12.62
N PHE A 243 -4.40 -1.65 -12.21
CA PHE A 243 -3.17 -2.45 -12.37
C PHE A 243 -2.93 -3.40 -11.19
N ASP A 244 -3.99 -3.91 -10.59
CA ASP A 244 -3.91 -4.79 -9.43
C ASP A 244 -4.62 -6.14 -9.66
N LYS A 245 -5.07 -6.73 -8.60
CA LYS A 245 -5.80 -8.00 -8.56
C LYS A 245 -7.32 -7.89 -8.87
N GLN A 246 -7.74 -6.81 -9.56
CA GLN A 246 -9.17 -6.62 -9.86
C GLN A 246 -9.72 -7.73 -10.76
N PHE A 247 -8.95 -8.20 -11.74
CA PHE A 247 -9.33 -9.36 -12.55
C PHE A 247 -9.62 -10.60 -11.71
N ALA A 248 -8.76 -10.88 -10.73
CA ALA A 248 -8.97 -12.00 -9.81
C ALA A 248 -10.24 -11.82 -8.97
N ARG A 249 -10.44 -10.62 -8.42
CA ARG A 249 -11.64 -10.31 -7.63
C ARG A 249 -12.93 -10.42 -8.43
N ASP A 250 -12.95 -9.91 -9.65
CA ASP A 250 -14.13 -9.93 -10.52
C ASP A 250 -14.48 -11.35 -10.92
N TRP A 251 -13.46 -12.14 -11.26
CA TRP A 251 -13.66 -13.55 -11.58
C TRP A 251 -14.21 -14.34 -10.39
N LEU A 252 -13.64 -14.15 -9.18
CA LEU A 252 -14.10 -14.82 -7.96
C LEU A 252 -15.56 -14.48 -7.63
N LYS A 253 -15.97 -13.23 -7.80
CA LYS A 253 -17.36 -12.80 -7.61
C LYS A 253 -18.32 -13.45 -8.60
N ALA A 254 -17.90 -13.56 -9.85
CA ALA A 254 -18.69 -14.16 -10.92
C ALA A 254 -18.77 -15.70 -10.81
N ASN A 255 -17.86 -16.33 -10.08
CA ASN A 255 -17.76 -17.79 -9.94
C ASN A 255 -17.72 -18.19 -8.45
N PRO A 256 -18.84 -18.13 -7.72
CA PRO A 256 -18.88 -18.34 -6.26
C PRO A 256 -18.40 -19.73 -5.80
N ASP A 257 -18.48 -20.76 -6.67
CA ASP A 257 -18.05 -22.14 -6.39
C ASP A 257 -16.58 -22.40 -6.82
N ASN A 258 -15.72 -21.37 -6.76
CA ASN A 258 -14.37 -21.38 -7.31
C ASN A 258 -13.32 -22.13 -6.48
N ASP A 259 -13.64 -22.58 -5.27
CA ASP A 259 -12.69 -23.21 -4.33
C ASP A 259 -11.38 -22.41 -4.15
N TRP A 260 -11.46 -21.08 -4.25
CA TRP A 260 -10.33 -20.13 -4.11
C TRP A 260 -9.16 -20.43 -5.10
N THR A 261 -9.51 -20.93 -6.29
CA THR A 261 -8.57 -21.23 -7.36
C THR A 261 -8.94 -20.46 -8.62
N LEU A 262 -7.98 -19.73 -9.17
CA LEU A 262 -8.15 -18.96 -10.41
C LEU A 262 -7.79 -19.83 -11.63
N PRO A 263 -8.45 -19.64 -12.77
CA PRO A 263 -7.99 -20.21 -14.04
C PRO A 263 -6.70 -19.52 -14.52
N ASP A 264 -5.93 -20.24 -15.33
CA ASP A 264 -4.59 -19.80 -15.76
C ASP A 264 -4.62 -18.45 -16.50
N ASP A 265 -5.63 -18.21 -17.34
CA ASP A 265 -5.76 -16.93 -18.05
C ASP A 265 -5.98 -15.73 -17.14
N ILE A 266 -6.65 -15.92 -16.00
CA ILE A 266 -6.83 -14.87 -14.99
C ILE A 266 -5.54 -14.66 -14.19
N VAL A 267 -4.80 -15.73 -13.90
CA VAL A 267 -3.46 -15.64 -13.28
C VAL A 267 -2.52 -14.84 -14.18
N GLU A 268 -2.43 -15.20 -15.48
CA GLU A 268 -1.59 -14.49 -16.45
C GLU A 268 -1.94 -13.01 -16.57
N LYS A 269 -3.22 -12.67 -16.71
CA LYS A 269 -3.68 -11.26 -16.75
C LYS A 269 -3.30 -10.49 -15.48
N THR A 270 -3.36 -11.16 -14.33
CA THR A 270 -2.98 -10.54 -13.06
C THR A 270 -1.46 -10.29 -13.02
N ILE A 271 -0.64 -11.27 -13.41
CA ILE A 271 0.82 -11.12 -13.56
C ILE A 271 1.14 -9.93 -14.47
N ASP A 272 0.52 -9.88 -15.64
CA ASP A 272 0.76 -8.81 -16.62
C ASP A 272 0.47 -7.42 -16.04
N LYS A 273 -0.58 -7.27 -15.23
CA LYS A 273 -0.92 -5.99 -14.60
C LYS A 273 0.13 -5.53 -13.59
N TYR A 274 0.63 -6.44 -12.76
CA TYR A 274 1.72 -6.11 -11.84
C TYR A 274 2.99 -5.70 -12.57
N LEU A 275 3.41 -6.46 -13.58
CA LEU A 275 4.61 -6.18 -14.38
C LEU A 275 4.46 -4.88 -15.18
N GLN A 276 3.30 -4.64 -15.79
CA GLN A 276 3.02 -3.43 -16.56
C GLN A 276 3.11 -2.17 -15.68
N SER A 277 2.53 -2.20 -14.48
CA SER A 277 2.62 -1.06 -13.57
C SER A 277 4.07 -0.76 -13.16
N TYR A 278 4.87 -1.78 -12.91
CA TYR A 278 6.29 -1.62 -12.60
C TYR A 278 7.06 -0.99 -13.76
N GLU A 279 6.92 -1.54 -14.97
CA GLU A 279 7.59 -1.02 -16.16
C GLU A 279 7.19 0.43 -16.47
N MET A 280 5.90 0.75 -16.36
CA MET A 280 5.44 2.12 -16.60
C MET A 280 6.03 3.12 -15.60
N LEU A 281 6.06 2.79 -14.32
CA LEU A 281 6.55 3.69 -13.26
C LEU A 281 8.06 3.83 -13.26
N THR A 282 8.79 2.75 -13.41
CA THR A 282 10.27 2.75 -13.31
C THR A 282 10.97 2.96 -14.66
N GLY A 283 10.32 2.64 -15.76
CA GLY A 283 10.92 2.58 -17.09
C GLY A 283 11.78 1.33 -17.31
N GLU A 284 11.82 0.41 -16.36
CA GLU A 284 12.63 -0.80 -16.38
C GLU A 284 11.76 -2.06 -16.46
N LYS A 285 12.23 -3.07 -17.18
CA LYS A 285 11.60 -4.39 -17.15
C LYS A 285 12.16 -5.19 -15.99
N LEU A 286 11.27 -5.84 -15.28
CA LEU A 286 11.67 -6.78 -14.25
C LEU A 286 12.28 -8.03 -14.92
N GLN A 287 13.54 -8.31 -14.59
CA GLN A 287 14.28 -9.46 -15.11
C GLN A 287 13.81 -10.78 -14.51
#